data_8a942080f890eb1f51ee44325d94f32c
#
_entry.id   8a942080f890eb1f51ee44325d94f32c
#
_cell.length_a   1.000
_cell.length_b   1.000
_cell.length_c   1.000
_cell.angle_alpha   90.00
_cell.angle_beta   90.00
_cell.angle_gamma   90.00
#
_symmetry.space_group_name_H-M   'P 1'
#
loop_
_entity.id
_entity.type
_entity.pdbx_description
1 polymer ?
#
loop_
_entity_poly.entity_id
_entity_poly.type
_entity_poly.pdbx_seq_one_letter_code
_entity_poly.pdbx_strand_id
1 'polypeptide(L)'
;MVKLAISLLFVGLTLTGMAQEKVYQVDELSVINYGDGRLLFRQYDKDNTPLNGSHRIIDGYRSEYILAEFKDGMYNGDYKYFKNNRLKEEGTYKEGRKDGVYKEYYSDGVALKKEAPFKEGKLNGIVKTYYTNG
;
A
#
# COMPACT_ATOMS: atom_id res chain seq x y z
N MET A 1 -9.83 29.06 -24.78
CA MET A 1 -9.67 28.20 -25.95
C MET A 1 -8.63 27.11 -25.71
N VAL A 2 -7.47 27.47 -25.22
CA VAL A 2 -6.41 26.45 -24.88
C VAL A 2 -6.84 25.50 -23.78
N LYS A 3 -7.66 25.96 -22.86
CA LYS A 3 -8.16 25.14 -21.74
C LYS A 3 -9.06 23.97 -22.16
N LEU A 4 -9.79 24.10 -23.25
CA LEU A 4 -10.66 23.06 -23.77
C LEU A 4 -9.89 21.90 -24.39
N ALA A 5 -8.80 22.16 -25.05
CA ALA A 5 -7.96 21.14 -25.66
C ALA A 5 -7.26 20.27 -24.61
N ILE A 6 -6.83 20.90 -23.51
CA ILE A 6 -6.19 20.22 -22.38
C ILE A 6 -7.19 19.31 -21.65
N SER A 7 -8.42 19.79 -21.50
CA SER A 7 -9.50 19.02 -20.87
C SER A 7 -9.84 17.74 -21.65
N LEU A 8 -9.87 17.84 -22.96
CA LEU A 8 -10.16 16.70 -23.84
C LEU A 8 -9.05 15.63 -23.80
N LEU A 9 -7.80 16.06 -23.72
CA LEU A 9 -6.66 15.15 -23.58
C LEU A 9 -6.69 14.39 -22.26
N PHE A 10 -7.12 15.06 -21.20
CA PHE A 10 -7.21 14.47 -19.86
C PHE A 10 -8.32 13.42 -19.80
N VAL A 11 -9.46 13.70 -20.40
CA VAL A 11 -10.58 12.77 -20.49
C VAL A 11 -10.21 11.53 -21.30
N GLY A 12 -9.41 11.70 -22.35
CA GLY A 12 -8.93 10.58 -23.14
C GLY A 12 -8.07 9.58 -22.36
N LEU A 13 -7.28 10.08 -21.41
CA LEU A 13 -6.46 9.24 -20.55
C LEU A 13 -7.26 8.47 -19.51
N THR A 14 -8.39 9.00 -19.05
CA THR A 14 -9.24 8.31 -18.08
C THR A 14 -10.02 7.15 -18.68
N LEU A 15 -10.17 7.12 -20.00
CA LEU A 15 -10.85 6.03 -20.71
C LEU A 15 -10.04 4.72 -20.70
N THR A 16 -8.79 4.74 -20.27
CA THR A 16 -7.98 3.53 -20.17
C THR A 16 -8.20 2.73 -18.88
N GLY A 17 -9.12 3.16 -18.03
CA GLY A 17 -9.54 2.41 -16.85
C GLY A 17 -8.54 2.38 -15.69
N MET A 18 -7.50 3.20 -15.73
CA MET A 18 -6.57 3.32 -14.62
C MET A 18 -7.13 4.29 -13.57
N ALA A 19 -7.43 3.77 -12.38
CA ALA A 19 -7.80 4.61 -11.25
C ALA A 19 -6.62 5.52 -10.89
N GLN A 20 -6.88 6.83 -10.73
CA GLN A 20 -5.85 7.77 -10.29
C GLN A 20 -5.43 7.46 -8.85
N GLU A 21 -4.13 7.46 -8.60
CA GLU A 21 -3.59 7.42 -7.26
C GLU A 21 -4.04 8.67 -6.49
N LYS A 22 -4.63 8.45 -5.32
CA LYS A 22 -5.00 9.52 -4.41
C LYS A 22 -4.15 9.43 -3.16
N VAL A 23 -3.75 10.59 -2.64
CA VAL A 23 -2.97 10.70 -1.40
C VAL A 23 -3.91 11.05 -0.26
N TYR A 24 -3.84 10.29 0.82
CA TYR A 24 -4.59 10.54 2.04
C TYR A 24 -3.64 10.76 3.21
N GLN A 25 -4.03 11.64 4.13
CA GLN A 25 -3.46 11.65 5.47
C GLN A 25 -4.15 10.56 6.29
N VAL A 26 -3.45 9.94 7.22
CA VAL A 26 -4.00 8.84 8.00
C VAL A 26 -5.27 9.24 8.79
N ASP A 27 -5.34 10.48 9.22
CA ASP A 27 -6.49 11.01 9.97
C ASP A 27 -7.71 11.34 9.08
N GLU A 28 -7.56 11.29 7.76
CA GLU A 28 -8.68 11.38 6.82
C GLU A 28 -9.40 10.05 6.61
N LEU A 29 -8.91 8.99 7.23
CA LEU A 29 -9.42 7.64 7.03
C LEU A 29 -9.89 7.00 8.33
N SER A 30 -10.95 6.20 8.22
CA SER A 30 -11.34 5.26 9.26
C SER A 30 -10.67 3.92 8.98
N VAL A 31 -9.96 3.39 9.96
CA VAL A 31 -9.30 2.08 9.84
C VAL A 31 -9.88 1.13 10.87
N ILE A 32 -10.46 0.03 10.39
CA ILE A 32 -11.00 -1.02 11.25
C ILE A 32 -10.01 -2.18 11.28
N ASN A 33 -9.60 -2.57 12.48
CA ASN A 33 -8.75 -3.72 12.69
C ASN A 33 -9.61 -4.92 13.10
N TYR A 34 -9.58 -5.98 12.28
CA TYR A 34 -10.35 -7.20 12.56
C TYR A 34 -9.72 -8.10 13.62
N GLY A 35 -8.49 -7.79 14.07
CA GLY A 35 -7.79 -8.60 15.07
C GLY A 35 -7.10 -9.84 14.52
N ASP A 36 -7.32 -10.18 13.26
CA ASP A 36 -6.70 -11.32 12.57
C ASP A 36 -5.60 -10.90 11.58
N GLY A 37 -5.17 -9.63 11.64
CA GLY A 37 -4.17 -9.04 10.76
C GLY A 37 -4.75 -8.27 9.59
N ARG A 38 -6.06 -8.37 9.34
CA ARG A 38 -6.70 -7.60 8.27
C ARG A 38 -7.11 -6.22 8.76
N LEU A 39 -6.93 -5.23 7.89
CA LEU A 39 -7.35 -3.85 8.11
C LEU A 39 -8.33 -3.44 7.02
N LEU A 40 -9.36 -2.70 7.40
CA LEU A 40 -10.33 -2.12 6.46
C LEU A 40 -10.21 -0.60 6.49
N PHE A 41 -9.87 0.00 5.36
CA PHE A 41 -9.70 1.45 5.19
C PHE A 41 -10.92 2.04 4.50
N ARG A 42 -11.51 3.06 5.11
CA ARG A 42 -12.66 3.78 4.55
C ARG A 42 -12.47 5.28 4.66
N GLN A 43 -13.02 6.01 3.72
CA GLN A 43 -13.03 7.47 3.79
C GLN A 43 -14.01 7.95 4.87
N TYR A 44 -13.65 9.07 5.54
CA TYR A 44 -14.59 9.78 6.39
C TYR A 44 -15.54 10.61 5.52
N ASP A 45 -16.42 9.96 4.81
CA ASP A 45 -17.50 10.59 4.08
C ASP A 45 -18.85 10.07 4.61
N LYS A 46 -19.94 10.61 4.10
CA LYS A 46 -21.29 10.23 4.55
C LYS A 46 -21.60 8.74 4.34
N ASP A 47 -20.94 8.12 3.37
CA ASP A 47 -21.16 6.72 2.98
C ASP A 47 -20.12 5.76 3.52
N ASN A 48 -19.10 6.27 4.21
CA ASN A 48 -17.94 5.48 4.68
C ASN A 48 -17.34 4.63 3.53
N THR A 49 -17.07 5.29 2.42
CA THR A 49 -16.65 4.62 1.18
C THR A 49 -15.33 3.86 1.36
N PRO A 50 -15.30 2.54 1.09
CA PRO A 50 -14.05 1.79 1.16
C PRO A 50 -13.05 2.25 0.09
N LEU A 51 -11.76 2.16 0.39
CA LEU A 51 -10.73 2.48 -0.59
C LEU A 51 -10.64 1.42 -1.68
N ASN A 52 -10.47 1.87 -2.92
CA ASN A 52 -10.22 1.02 -4.09
C ASN A 52 -9.13 1.66 -4.93
N GLY A 53 -8.27 0.83 -5.54
CA GLY A 53 -7.18 1.29 -6.37
C GLY A 53 -5.90 1.55 -5.59
N SER A 54 -4.92 2.15 -6.25
CA SER A 54 -3.60 2.44 -5.67
C SER A 54 -3.62 3.79 -4.96
N HIS A 55 -3.18 3.81 -3.71
CA HIS A 55 -3.17 5.02 -2.90
C HIS A 55 -1.92 5.13 -2.04
N ARG A 56 -1.57 6.37 -1.72
CA ARG A 56 -0.55 6.70 -0.72
C ARG A 56 -1.25 7.18 0.54
N ILE A 57 -0.90 6.60 1.68
CA ILE A 57 -1.42 7.01 2.99
C ILE A 57 -0.25 7.49 3.84
N ILE A 58 -0.32 8.73 4.31
CA ILE A 58 0.77 9.40 5.00
C ILE A 58 0.41 9.57 6.48
N ASP A 59 1.32 9.17 7.37
CA ASP A 59 1.32 9.53 8.77
C ASP A 59 2.48 10.51 9.01
N GLY A 60 2.16 11.80 8.95
CA GLY A 60 3.16 12.85 9.09
C GLY A 60 3.81 12.90 10.48
N TYR A 61 3.08 12.51 11.51
CA TYR A 61 3.60 12.51 12.89
C TYR A 61 4.69 11.47 13.09
N ARG A 62 4.60 10.34 12.39
CA ARG A 62 5.55 9.24 12.50
C ARG A 62 6.59 9.24 11.38
N SER A 63 6.48 10.17 10.44
CA SER A 63 7.32 10.19 9.22
C SER A 63 7.23 8.88 8.44
N GLU A 64 6.03 8.34 8.36
CA GLU A 64 5.73 7.07 7.71
C GLU A 64 4.74 7.29 6.56
N TYR A 65 4.84 6.47 5.53
CA TYR A 65 3.77 6.36 4.55
C TYR A 65 3.75 4.95 3.94
N ILE A 66 2.60 4.58 3.44
CA ILE A 66 2.43 3.35 2.67
C ILE A 66 2.00 3.70 1.24
N LEU A 67 2.44 2.86 0.31
CA LEU A 67 1.91 2.79 -1.04
C LEU A 67 1.26 1.42 -1.16
N ALA A 68 -0.04 1.38 -1.41
CA ALA A 68 -0.74 0.11 -1.43
C ALA A 68 -1.88 0.11 -2.45
N GLU A 69 -2.18 -1.07 -2.95
CA GLU A 69 -3.36 -1.33 -3.76
C GLU A 69 -4.47 -1.84 -2.86
N PHE A 70 -5.67 -1.31 -3.06
CA PHE A 70 -6.84 -1.62 -2.25
C PHE A 70 -7.97 -2.19 -3.10
N LYS A 71 -8.74 -3.09 -2.50
CA LYS A 71 -10.01 -3.57 -3.03
C LYS A 71 -10.99 -3.68 -1.88
N ASP A 72 -12.13 -2.98 -2.01
CA ASP A 72 -13.16 -2.95 -0.97
C ASP A 72 -12.60 -2.61 0.41
N GLY A 73 -11.65 -1.69 0.45
CA GLY A 73 -11.03 -1.19 1.67
C GLY A 73 -9.87 -2.01 2.24
N MET A 74 -9.59 -3.18 1.69
CA MET A 74 -8.50 -4.03 2.16
C MET A 74 -7.31 -4.00 1.21
N TYR A 75 -6.11 -4.23 1.75
CA TYR A 75 -4.94 -4.42 0.90
C TYR A 75 -5.17 -5.56 -0.07
N ASN A 76 -4.94 -5.32 -1.35
CA ASN A 76 -5.10 -6.31 -2.39
C ASN A 76 -4.19 -5.96 -3.57
N GLY A 77 -3.01 -6.54 -3.60
CA GLY A 77 -1.98 -6.25 -4.58
C GLY A 77 -0.69 -5.78 -3.92
N ASP A 78 0.04 -4.90 -4.58
CA ASP A 78 1.34 -4.43 -4.12
C ASP A 78 1.22 -3.57 -2.87
N TYR A 79 2.17 -3.74 -1.96
CA TYR A 79 2.27 -3.01 -0.71
C TYR A 79 3.72 -2.63 -0.45
N LYS A 80 3.95 -1.36 -0.09
CA LYS A 80 5.26 -0.85 0.35
C LYS A 80 5.07 0.07 1.54
N TYR A 81 5.91 -0.12 2.54
CA TYR A 81 5.94 0.71 3.74
C TYR A 81 7.28 1.45 3.83
N PHE A 82 7.20 2.77 4.02
CA PHE A 82 8.35 3.66 4.12
C PHE A 82 8.37 4.35 5.47
N LYS A 83 9.56 4.52 6.00
CA LYS A 83 9.82 5.33 7.20
C LYS A 83 11.01 6.23 6.95
N ASN A 84 10.88 7.52 7.28
CA ASN A 84 11.90 8.53 6.99
C ASN A 84 12.35 8.47 5.52
N ASN A 85 11.39 8.33 4.61
CA ASN A 85 11.61 8.22 3.17
C ASN A 85 12.44 7.00 2.72
N ARG A 86 12.59 6.00 3.56
CA ARG A 86 13.34 4.79 3.23
C ARG A 86 12.42 3.58 3.25
N LEU A 87 12.54 2.74 2.24
CA LEU A 87 11.76 1.51 2.15
C LEU A 87 12.10 0.59 3.31
N LYS A 88 11.08 0.16 4.05
CA LYS A 88 11.22 -0.75 5.19
C LYS A 88 10.68 -2.13 4.90
N GLU A 89 9.55 -2.19 4.25
CA GLU A 89 8.88 -3.45 3.95
C GLU A 89 8.20 -3.38 2.60
N GLU A 90 8.16 -4.48 1.90
CA GLU A 90 7.35 -4.63 0.70
C GLU A 90 6.87 -6.06 0.51
N GLY A 91 5.76 -6.20 -0.16
CA GLY A 91 5.19 -7.50 -0.45
C GLY A 91 3.89 -7.37 -1.20
N THR A 92 3.15 -8.46 -1.24
CA THR A 92 1.83 -8.52 -1.86
C THR A 92 0.80 -9.00 -0.86
N TYR A 93 -0.42 -8.49 -1.02
CA TYR A 93 -1.57 -8.86 -0.22
C TYR A 93 -2.69 -9.37 -1.12
N LYS A 94 -3.50 -10.24 -0.56
CA LYS A 94 -4.74 -10.72 -1.19
C LYS A 94 -5.84 -10.73 -0.14
N GLU A 95 -6.91 -9.97 -0.42
CA GLU A 95 -8.05 -9.89 0.49
C GLU A 95 -7.65 -9.52 1.94
N GLY A 96 -6.71 -8.59 2.06
CA GLY A 96 -6.22 -8.09 3.34
C GLY A 96 -5.16 -8.93 4.03
N ARG A 97 -4.72 -10.04 3.44
CA ARG A 97 -3.73 -10.95 4.01
C ARG A 97 -2.48 -11.03 3.15
N LYS A 98 -1.34 -11.16 3.80
CA LYS A 98 -0.07 -11.36 3.08
C LYS A 98 -0.16 -12.61 2.21
N ASP A 99 0.23 -12.46 0.94
CA ASP A 99 0.21 -13.53 -0.04
C ASP A 99 1.37 -13.34 -1.01
N GLY A 100 2.36 -14.21 -0.96
CA GLY A 100 3.60 -14.11 -1.70
C GLY A 100 4.80 -13.79 -0.81
N VAL A 101 5.91 -13.39 -1.41
CA VAL A 101 7.15 -13.09 -0.68
C VAL A 101 7.07 -11.70 -0.07
N TYR A 102 7.26 -11.63 1.25
CA TYR A 102 7.31 -10.39 2.01
C TYR A 102 8.74 -10.08 2.40
N LYS A 103 9.19 -8.86 2.15
CA LYS A 103 10.58 -8.43 2.36
C LYS A 103 10.65 -7.31 3.39
N GLU A 104 11.67 -7.40 4.25
CA GLU A 104 12.03 -6.37 5.19
C GLU A 104 13.45 -5.89 4.88
N TYR A 105 13.67 -4.58 5.01
CA TYR A 105 14.96 -3.94 4.69
C TYR A 105 15.61 -3.36 5.94
N TYR A 106 16.93 -3.23 5.89
CA TYR A 106 17.68 -2.51 6.91
C TYR A 106 17.39 -1.01 6.86
N SER A 107 17.89 -0.28 7.83
CA SER A 107 17.62 1.15 7.99
C SER A 107 18.07 2.02 6.81
N ASP A 108 18.96 1.53 5.96
CA ASP A 108 19.39 2.22 4.74
C ASP A 108 18.30 2.22 3.65
N GLY A 109 17.32 1.33 3.76
CA GLY A 109 16.25 1.19 2.76
C GLY A 109 16.68 0.49 1.48
N VAL A 110 17.85 -0.13 1.45
CA VAL A 110 18.45 -0.76 0.27
C VAL A 110 18.83 -2.22 0.55
N ALA A 111 19.54 -2.48 1.65
CA ALA A 111 19.99 -3.82 1.99
C ALA A 111 18.82 -4.66 2.51
N LEU A 112 18.62 -5.81 1.89
CA LEU A 112 17.59 -6.76 2.28
C LEU A 112 17.97 -7.41 3.61
N LYS A 113 17.05 -7.39 4.57
CA LYS A 113 17.22 -7.97 5.89
C LYS A 113 16.58 -9.35 5.99
N LYS A 114 15.39 -9.50 5.43
CA LYS A 114 14.60 -10.72 5.57
C LYS A 114 13.65 -10.91 4.40
N GLU A 115 13.47 -12.15 3.99
CA GLU A 115 12.41 -12.57 3.08
C GLU A 115 11.62 -13.70 3.72
N ALA A 116 10.31 -13.62 3.61
CA ALA A 116 9.43 -14.66 4.13
C ALA A 116 8.27 -14.90 3.17
N PRO A 117 8.04 -16.15 2.73
CA PRO A 117 6.90 -16.47 1.89
C PRO A 117 5.62 -16.63 2.74
N PHE A 118 4.54 -16.04 2.27
CA PHE A 118 3.22 -16.12 2.90
C PHE A 118 2.18 -16.65 1.93
N LYS A 119 1.20 -17.33 2.48
CA LYS A 119 -0.02 -17.73 1.77
C LYS A 119 -1.19 -17.57 2.72
N GLU A 120 -2.19 -16.80 2.30
CA GLU A 120 -3.37 -16.51 3.11
C GLU A 120 -3.02 -16.01 4.52
N GLY A 121 -2.00 -15.18 4.63
CA GLY A 121 -1.53 -14.58 5.88
C GLY A 121 -0.64 -15.46 6.74
N LYS A 122 -0.35 -16.68 6.31
CA LYS A 122 0.48 -17.63 7.07
C LYS A 122 1.80 -17.89 6.38
N LEU A 123 2.85 -18.10 7.16
CA LEU A 123 4.15 -18.50 6.62
C LEU A 123 4.00 -19.81 5.83
N ASN A 124 4.55 -19.80 4.62
CA ASN A 124 4.45 -20.91 3.69
C ASN A 124 5.77 -21.11 2.96
N GLY A 125 6.75 -21.67 3.68
CA GLY A 125 8.06 -21.92 3.12
C GLY A 125 9.20 -21.43 4.01
N ILE A 126 10.37 -21.25 3.41
CA ILE A 126 11.61 -20.93 4.11
C ILE A 126 11.74 -19.42 4.31
N VAL A 127 12.00 -18.99 5.54
CA VAL A 127 12.36 -17.62 5.89
C VAL A 127 13.87 -17.47 5.71
N LYS A 128 14.29 -16.44 4.98
CA LYS A 128 15.71 -16.12 4.76
C LYS A 128 16.05 -14.82 5.46
N THR A 129 17.17 -14.79 6.17
CA THR A 129 17.71 -13.59 6.79
C THR A 129 19.08 -13.31 6.21
N TYR A 130 19.44 -12.03 6.11
CA TYR A 130 20.67 -11.58 5.49
C TYR A 130 21.41 -10.64 6.42
N TYR A 131 22.74 -10.69 6.37
CA TYR A 131 23.60 -9.81 7.15
C TYR A 131 24.17 -8.69 6.27
N THR A 132 24.37 -7.52 6.86
CA THR A 132 24.81 -6.33 6.12
C THR A 132 26.25 -6.39 5.62
N ASN A 133 27.07 -7.22 6.21
CA ASN A 133 28.51 -7.28 5.94
C ASN A 133 28.95 -8.55 5.25
N GLY A 134 28.05 -9.14 4.50
CA GLY A 134 28.44 -10.36 3.78
C GLY A 134 27.36 -11.26 3.37
#